data_dc1f1d02f6236e398f00be2755ebfcf1
#
_entry.id   dc1f1d02f6236e398f00be2755ebfcf1
#
_cell.length_a   1.000
_cell.length_b   1.000
_cell.length_c   1.000
_cell.angle_alpha   90.00
_cell.angle_beta   90.00
_cell.angle_gamma   90.00
#
_symmetry.space_group_name_H-M   'P 1'
#
loop_
_entity.id
_entity.type
_entity.pdbx_description
1 polymer ?
#
loop_
_entity_poly.entity_id
_entity_poly.type
_entity_poly.pdbx_seq_one_letter_code
_entity_poly.pdbx_strand_id
1 'polypeptide(L)'
;STDKHRALNYLSVRYPAIYVKAAEELERNFLLTSVNAIFSRLSDNRKIVSVIQSFTNKETGAVEKYFVRVDLTEEFPFIVTKMAPYYDR
;
A
#
# COMPACT_ATOMS: atom_id res chain seq x y z
N SER A 1 -1.31 -3.76 -14.59
CA SER A 1 -2.55 -4.42 -14.93
C SER A 1 -3.75 -3.62 -14.43
N THR A 2 -4.91 -3.92 -14.98
CA THR A 2 -6.16 -3.23 -14.62
C THR A 2 -6.47 -3.39 -13.14
N ASP A 3 -6.26 -4.57 -12.57
CA ASP A 3 -6.54 -4.82 -11.16
C ASP A 3 -5.62 -4.02 -10.25
N LYS A 4 -4.36 -3.89 -10.63
CA LYS A 4 -3.42 -3.08 -9.85
C LYS A 4 -3.84 -1.60 -9.87
N HIS A 5 -4.28 -1.09 -11.01
CA HIS A 5 -4.78 0.28 -11.12
C HIS A 5 -6.05 0.47 -10.29
N ARG A 6 -6.94 -0.52 -10.29
CA ARG A 6 -8.16 -0.45 -9.48
C ARG A 6 -7.83 -0.36 -7.99
N ALA A 7 -6.83 -1.12 -7.53
CA ALA A 7 -6.41 -1.08 -6.15
C ALA A 7 -5.85 0.30 -5.78
N LEU A 8 -4.98 0.85 -6.64
CA LEU A 8 -4.39 2.17 -6.40
C LEU A 8 -5.47 3.26 -6.38
N ASN A 9 -6.39 3.21 -7.34
CA ASN A 9 -7.48 4.19 -7.39
C ASN A 9 -8.38 4.10 -6.17
N TYR A 10 -8.69 2.89 -5.73
CA TYR A 10 -9.51 2.70 -4.55
C TYR A 10 -8.86 3.33 -3.32
N LEU A 11 -7.59 3.05 -3.10
CA LEU A 11 -6.87 3.59 -1.94
C LEU A 11 -6.78 5.11 -2.00
N SER A 12 -6.52 5.65 -3.18
CA SER A 12 -6.39 7.11 -3.36
C SER A 12 -7.67 7.85 -2.99
N VAL A 13 -8.82 7.25 -3.27
CA VAL A 13 -10.12 7.92 -3.11
C VAL A 13 -10.80 7.54 -1.80
N ARG A 14 -10.65 6.28 -1.36
CA ARG A 14 -11.46 5.72 -0.29
C ARG A 14 -10.68 5.35 0.98
N TYR A 15 -9.36 5.51 0.99
CA TYR A 15 -8.57 5.10 2.14
C TYR A 15 -7.66 6.25 2.60
N PRO A 16 -8.21 7.20 3.39
CA PRO A 16 -7.42 8.38 3.83
C PRO A 16 -6.17 8.03 4.63
N ALA A 17 -6.12 6.84 5.23
CA ALA A 17 -4.97 6.44 6.05
C ALA A 17 -3.65 6.50 5.28
N ILE A 18 -3.66 6.35 3.95
CA ILE A 18 -2.42 6.44 3.16
C ILE A 18 -1.84 7.86 3.21
N TYR A 19 -2.71 8.87 3.23
CA TYR A 19 -2.28 10.27 3.28
C TYR A 19 -1.82 10.65 4.68
N VAL A 20 -2.51 10.14 5.69
CA VAL A 20 -2.13 10.36 7.09
C VAL A 20 -0.75 9.76 7.32
N LYS A 21 -0.52 8.54 6.81
CA LYS A 21 0.78 7.88 6.97
C LYS A 21 1.88 8.67 6.28
N ALA A 22 1.63 9.17 5.09
CA ALA A 22 2.62 9.97 4.37
C ALA A 22 2.99 11.22 5.16
N ALA A 23 2.00 11.88 5.77
CA ALA A 23 2.25 13.08 6.58
C ALA A 23 3.05 12.74 7.83
N GLU A 24 2.70 11.66 8.51
CA GLU A 24 3.44 11.21 9.70
C GLU A 24 4.90 10.90 9.37
N GLU A 25 5.11 10.22 8.24
CA GLU A 25 6.47 9.86 7.82
C GLU A 25 7.27 11.10 7.45
N LEU A 26 6.63 12.08 6.82
CA LEU A 26 7.31 13.32 6.47
C LEU A 26 7.83 14.05 7.72
N GLU A 27 7.06 14.02 8.82
CA GLU A 27 7.51 14.61 10.08
C GLU A 27 8.76 13.94 10.62
N ARG A 28 9.00 12.69 10.26
CA ARG A 28 10.20 11.95 10.64
C ARG A 28 11.29 12.02 9.58
N ASN A 29 11.16 12.91 8.59
CA ASN A 29 12.08 13.08 7.47
C ASN A 29 12.07 11.89 6.49
N PHE A 30 10.95 11.17 6.40
CA PHE A 30 10.78 10.11 5.42
C PHE A 30 9.84 10.58 4.31
N LEU A 31 10.26 10.38 3.08
CA LEU A 31 9.48 10.71 1.88
C LEU A 31 9.01 9.45 1.19
N LEU A 32 7.81 9.47 0.66
CA LEU A 32 7.31 8.38 -0.17
C LEU A 32 8.13 8.34 -1.46
N THR A 33 8.84 7.25 -1.67
CA THR A 33 9.73 7.10 -2.83
C THR A 33 9.26 6.07 -3.84
N SER A 34 8.39 5.14 -3.44
CA SER A 34 7.79 4.22 -4.40
C SER A 34 6.49 3.64 -3.89
N VAL A 35 5.63 3.25 -4.84
CA VAL A 35 4.39 2.54 -4.58
C VAL A 35 4.35 1.36 -5.55
N ASN A 36 4.27 0.15 -5.03
CA ASN A 36 4.21 -1.05 -5.84
C ASN A 36 2.95 -1.83 -5.51
N ALA A 37 2.28 -2.32 -6.55
CA ALA A 37 1.10 -3.16 -6.40
C ALA A 37 1.43 -4.55 -6.91
N ILE A 38 1.27 -5.56 -6.06
CA ILE A 38 1.55 -6.95 -6.42
C ILE A 38 0.36 -7.82 -6.04
N PHE A 39 0.14 -8.88 -6.81
CA PHE A 39 -0.90 -9.83 -6.46
C PHE A 39 -0.48 -10.65 -5.26
N SER A 40 -1.41 -10.79 -4.31
CA SER A 40 -1.20 -11.63 -3.14
C SER A 40 -1.47 -13.08 -3.49
N ARG A 41 -0.67 -13.99 -2.92
CA ARG A 41 -0.87 -15.43 -3.12
C ARG A 41 -1.59 -16.08 -1.95
N LEU A 42 -2.20 -15.28 -1.07
CA LEU A 42 -2.81 -15.79 0.14
C LEU A 42 -4.17 -16.44 -0.09
N SER A 43 -4.78 -16.24 -1.27
CA SER A 43 -6.10 -16.81 -1.54
C SER A 43 -6.21 -17.20 -2.99
N ASP A 44 -6.63 -18.45 -3.24
CA ASP A 44 -6.74 -18.98 -4.60
C ASP A 44 -7.95 -18.41 -5.35
N ASN A 45 -9.02 -18.07 -4.64
CA ASN A 45 -10.29 -17.70 -5.27
C ASN A 45 -10.57 -16.21 -5.26
N ARG A 46 -9.69 -15.43 -4.67
CA ARG A 46 -9.91 -14.00 -4.53
C ARG A 46 -8.77 -13.23 -5.20
N LYS A 47 -9.14 -12.11 -5.81
CA LYS A 47 -8.17 -11.21 -6.43
C LYS A 47 -7.72 -10.19 -5.39
N ILE A 48 -6.63 -10.49 -4.69
CA ILE A 48 -6.12 -9.62 -3.65
C ILE A 48 -4.82 -9.00 -4.13
N VAL A 49 -4.75 -7.67 -4.01
CA VAL A 49 -3.56 -6.90 -4.39
C VAL A 49 -2.97 -6.29 -3.14
N SER A 50 -1.68 -6.50 -2.94
CA SER A 50 -0.92 -5.82 -1.89
C SER A 50 -0.33 -4.55 -2.50
N VAL A 51 -0.63 -3.40 -1.89
CA VAL A 51 -0.07 -2.12 -2.30
C VAL A 51 0.97 -1.73 -1.27
N ILE A 52 2.23 -1.70 -1.70
CA ILE A 52 3.38 -1.46 -0.82
C ILE A 52 3.90 -0.06 -1.05
N GLN A 53 3.94 0.75 0.01
CA GLN A 53 4.51 2.09 -0.02
C GLN A 53 5.89 2.05 0.63
N SER A 54 6.88 2.59 -0.05
CA SER A 54 8.24 2.69 0.47
C SER A 54 8.54 4.14 0.79
N PHE A 55 9.06 4.38 1.99
CA PHE A 55 9.44 5.71 2.46
C PHE A 55 10.94 5.69 2.74
N THR A 56 11.63 6.70 2.25
CA THR A 56 13.09 6.79 2.40
C THR A 56 13.45 8.04 3.21
N ASN A 57 14.30 7.86 4.21
CA ASN A 57 14.78 8.97 5.02
C ASN A 57 15.68 9.87 4.18
N LYS A 58 15.42 11.17 4.23
CA LYS A 58 16.13 12.16 3.41
C LYS A 58 17.61 12.27 3.80
N GLU A 59 17.95 11.97 5.02
CA GLU A 59 19.30 12.15 5.53
C GLU A 59 20.12 10.87 5.57
N THR A 60 19.49 9.77 6.02
CA THR A 60 20.21 8.52 6.25
C THR A 60 20.04 7.52 5.11
N GLY A 61 19.01 7.69 4.26
CA GLY A 61 18.70 6.71 3.22
C GLY A 61 17.99 5.47 3.74
N ALA A 62 17.68 5.40 5.03
CA ALA A 62 16.95 4.27 5.58
C ALA A 62 15.56 4.15 4.94
N VAL A 63 15.10 2.93 4.71
CA VAL A 63 13.83 2.66 4.05
C VAL A 63 12.89 1.95 5.00
N GLU A 64 11.65 2.47 5.08
CA GLU A 64 10.55 1.82 5.78
C GLU A 64 9.46 1.52 4.77
N LYS A 65 8.83 0.36 4.89
CA LYS A 65 7.76 -0.03 3.99
C LYS A 65 6.51 -0.37 4.77
N TYR A 66 5.37 0.00 4.18
CA TYR A 66 4.05 -0.32 4.70
C TYR A 66 3.21 -0.88 3.58
N PHE A 67 2.19 -1.64 3.91
CA PHE A 67 1.35 -2.23 2.89
C PHE A 67 -0.11 -2.26 3.32
N VAL A 68 -0.98 -2.33 2.30
CA VAL A 68 -2.41 -2.50 2.46
C VAL A 68 -2.82 -3.59 1.47
N ARG A 69 -3.68 -4.51 1.90
CA ARG A 69 -4.24 -5.49 0.97
C ARG A 69 -5.67 -5.11 0.62
N VAL A 70 -5.94 -5.11 -0.68
CA VAL A 70 -7.24 -4.75 -1.23
C VAL A 70 -7.80 -5.96 -1.97
N ASP A 71 -9.03 -6.33 -1.67
CA ASP A 71 -9.73 -7.40 -2.37
C ASP A 71 -10.53 -6.79 -3.52
N LEU A 72 -10.24 -7.24 -4.74
CA LEU A 72 -10.86 -6.74 -5.97
C LEU A 72 -11.75 -7.78 -6.62
N THR A 73 -12.08 -8.86 -5.92
CA THR A 73 -12.89 -9.93 -6.49
C THR A 73 -14.30 -9.45 -6.80
N GLU A 74 -14.87 -8.66 -5.91
CA GLU A 74 -16.20 -8.13 -6.09
C GLU A 74 -16.17 -6.85 -6.92
N GLU A 75 -17.35 -6.38 -7.32
CA GLU A 75 -17.45 -5.14 -8.09
C GLU A 75 -16.89 -3.95 -7.31
N PHE A 76 -17.14 -3.92 -6.01
CA PHE A 76 -16.65 -2.86 -5.14
C PHE A 76 -15.47 -3.37 -4.31
N PRO A 77 -14.28 -2.77 -4.49
CA PRO A 77 -13.11 -3.19 -3.71
C PRO A 77 -13.29 -2.94 -2.21
N PHE A 78 -12.59 -3.71 -1.39
CA PHE A 78 -12.59 -3.48 0.05
C PHE A 78 -11.25 -3.87 0.66
N ILE A 79 -10.97 -3.30 1.84
CA ILE A 79 -9.71 -3.53 2.55
C ILE A 79 -9.76 -4.88 3.24
N VAL A 80 -8.79 -5.73 2.95
CA VAL A 80 -8.60 -7.02 3.63
C VAL A 80 -7.64 -6.86 4.78
N THR A 81 -6.53 -6.16 4.55
CA THR A 81 -5.52 -5.91 5.57
C THR A 81 -5.30 -4.41 5.65
N LYS A 82 -5.57 -3.83 6.83
CA LYS A 82 -5.32 -2.42 7.07
C LYS A 82 -3.82 -2.16 7.02
N MET A 83 -3.44 -0.88 6.83
CA MET A 83 -2.05 -0.51 6.72
C MET A 83 -1.22 -1.05 7.88
N ALA A 84 -0.14 -1.70 7.55
CA ALA A 84 0.77 -2.35 8.50
C ALA A 84 2.18 -2.31 7.94
N PRO A 85 3.19 -2.43 8.81
CA PRO A 85 4.57 -2.52 8.33
C PRO A 85 4.76 -3.73 7.43
N TYR A 86 5.53 -3.55 6.36
CA TYR A 86 5.85 -4.61 5.42
C TYR A 86 7.32 -4.98 5.55
N TYR A 87 7.59 -6.26 5.77
CA TYR A 87 8.96 -6.75 5.91
C TYR A 87 9.30 -7.64 4.73
N ASP A 88 10.36 -7.30 4.03
CA ASP A 88 10.89 -8.13 2.96
C ASP A 88 11.53 -9.38 3.55
N ARG A 89 11.39 -10.50 2.83
CA ARG A 89 11.97 -11.75 3.26
C ARG A 89 12.93 -12.31 2.24
#